data_d046270574f07226165a7c39a02b5700
#
_entry.id   d046270574f07226165a7c39a02b5700
#
_cell.length_a   1.000
_cell.length_b   1.000
_cell.length_c   1.000
_cell.angle_alpha   90.00
_cell.angle_beta   90.00
_cell.angle_gamma   90.00
#
_symmetry.space_group_name_H-M   'P 1'
#
loop_
_entity.id
_entity.type
_entity.pdbx_description
1 polymer ?
#
loop_
_entity_poly.entity_id
_entity_poly.type
_entity_poly.pdbx_seq_one_letter_code
_entity_poly.pdbx_strand_id
1 'polypeptide(L)'
;RIAHPLGDLIRIPEGDASLLAYFRNNVLHVFALPALIACLINQNRHLDERRVNEAVVGIYGLMATELFLRWSSDELPAVTATVIDVLVRRGLLLRSSSGRLLAPESNSQEFAELRLLGETLRPILERHFLTLSLLQHYGTGRRTRRDLENDCHLLAGRLALLYDFNTSEYAEKATFSALIGNLIEA
;
A
#
# COMPACT_ATOMS: atom_id res chain seq x y z
N ARG A 1 1.51 -12.33 -24.93
CA ARG A 1 2.00 -13.58 -24.29
C ARG A 1 3.28 -14.03 -25.02
N ILE A 2 4.23 -14.52 -24.30
CA ILE A 2 5.47 -15.10 -24.83
C ILE A 2 5.45 -16.57 -24.39
N ALA A 3 5.50 -17.48 -25.37
CA ALA A 3 5.56 -18.91 -25.07
C ALA A 3 6.87 -19.24 -24.34
N HIS A 4 6.79 -19.94 -23.22
CA HIS A 4 7.94 -20.38 -22.43
C HIS A 4 7.74 -21.85 -22.01
N PRO A 5 8.80 -22.69 -21.93
CA PRO A 5 8.69 -24.10 -21.56
C PRO A 5 8.01 -24.38 -20.20
N LEU A 6 8.05 -23.40 -19.27
CA LEU A 6 7.43 -23.48 -17.95
C LEU A 6 6.03 -22.83 -17.87
N GLY A 7 5.44 -22.49 -19.02
CA GLY A 7 4.15 -21.81 -19.13
C GLY A 7 4.26 -20.45 -19.78
N ASP A 8 3.15 -19.93 -20.30
CA ASP A 8 3.12 -18.67 -21.02
C ASP A 8 3.50 -17.49 -20.09
N LEU A 9 4.43 -16.66 -20.55
CA LEU A 9 4.77 -15.41 -19.86
C LEU A 9 3.86 -14.29 -20.34
N ILE A 10 3.32 -13.52 -19.40
CA ILE A 10 2.60 -12.28 -19.69
C ILE A 10 3.63 -11.14 -19.60
N ARG A 11 3.92 -10.52 -20.73
CA ARG A 11 4.76 -9.31 -20.79
C ARG A 11 3.88 -8.10 -21.08
N ILE A 12 4.08 -7.05 -20.30
CA ILE A 12 3.49 -5.73 -20.57
C ILE A 12 4.47 -4.99 -21.49
N PRO A 13 4.03 -4.53 -22.68
CA PRO A 13 4.85 -3.63 -23.49
C PRO A 13 5.17 -2.34 -22.71
N GLU A 14 6.36 -1.79 -22.88
CA GLU A 14 6.77 -0.56 -22.16
C GLU A 14 5.81 0.62 -22.41
N GLY A 15 5.26 0.74 -23.62
CA GLY A 15 4.29 1.77 -23.95
C GLY A 15 2.93 1.65 -23.25
N ASP A 16 2.55 0.44 -22.82
CA ASP A 16 1.25 0.17 -22.18
C ASP A 16 1.33 0.26 -20.65
N ALA A 17 2.52 0.30 -20.06
CA ALA A 17 2.72 0.31 -18.62
C ALA A 17 2.02 1.50 -17.93
N SER A 18 2.15 2.69 -18.49
CA SER A 18 1.52 3.92 -17.98
C SER A 18 -0.01 3.86 -18.07
N LEU A 19 -0.55 3.30 -19.17
CA LEU A 19 -1.99 3.13 -19.35
C LEU A 19 -2.57 2.13 -18.34
N LEU A 20 -1.88 1.01 -18.13
CA LEU A 20 -2.28 0.02 -17.14
C LEU A 20 -2.18 0.56 -15.70
N ALA A 21 -1.16 1.37 -15.40
CA ALA A 21 -1.05 2.07 -14.12
C ALA A 21 -2.22 3.04 -13.90
N TYR A 22 -2.62 3.79 -14.93
CA TYR A 22 -3.79 4.66 -14.87
C TYR A 22 -5.08 3.87 -14.56
N PHE A 23 -5.35 2.76 -15.26
CA PHE A 23 -6.51 1.93 -14.97
C PHE A 23 -6.46 1.30 -13.59
N ARG A 24 -5.30 0.85 -13.14
CA ARG A 24 -5.10 0.35 -11.77
C ARG A 24 -5.47 1.42 -10.75
N ASN A 25 -4.98 2.64 -10.93
CA ASN A 25 -5.20 3.73 -9.97
C ASN A 25 -6.69 4.11 -9.88
N ASN A 26 -7.44 4.02 -10.99
CA ASN A 26 -8.87 4.29 -11.01
C ASN A 26 -9.70 3.31 -10.16
N VAL A 27 -9.23 2.09 -9.93
CA VAL A 27 -9.92 1.07 -9.12
C VAL A 27 -9.29 0.85 -7.75
N LEU A 28 -8.13 1.43 -7.49
CA LEU A 28 -7.35 1.18 -6.29
C LEU A 28 -8.10 1.54 -5.01
N HIS A 29 -8.94 2.59 -5.04
CA HIS A 29 -9.77 3.00 -3.91
C HIS A 29 -10.73 1.89 -3.43
N VAL A 30 -11.18 1.01 -4.34
CA VAL A 30 -12.06 -0.14 -3.99
C VAL A 30 -11.29 -1.20 -3.20
N PHE A 31 -10.00 -1.37 -3.51
CA PHE A 31 -9.14 -2.36 -2.89
C PHE A 31 -8.33 -1.80 -1.69
N ALA A 32 -8.39 -0.49 -1.44
CA ALA A 32 -7.53 0.16 -0.46
C ALA A 32 -7.62 -0.48 0.94
N LEU A 33 -8.82 -0.71 1.45
CA LEU A 33 -9.00 -1.29 2.79
C LEU A 33 -8.57 -2.77 2.87
N PRO A 34 -9.02 -3.69 2.01
CA PRO A 34 -8.53 -5.06 2.05
C PRO A 34 -7.03 -5.17 1.74
N ALA A 35 -6.47 -4.34 0.86
CA ALA A 35 -5.04 -4.30 0.58
C ALA A 35 -4.22 -3.79 1.78
N LEU A 36 -4.72 -2.81 2.52
CA LEU A 36 -4.08 -2.33 3.74
C LEU A 36 -4.02 -3.43 4.81
N ILE A 37 -5.13 -4.15 5.02
CA ILE A 37 -5.17 -5.28 5.95
C ILE A 37 -4.18 -6.37 5.50
N ALA A 38 -4.14 -6.68 4.21
CA ALA A 38 -3.18 -7.64 3.65
C ALA A 38 -1.73 -7.20 3.87
N CYS A 39 -1.39 -5.92 3.66
CA CYS A 39 -0.07 -5.36 3.96
C CYS A 39 0.31 -5.56 5.43
N LEU A 40 -0.58 -5.22 6.36
CA LEU A 40 -0.34 -5.36 7.81
C LEU A 40 -0.04 -6.81 8.21
N ILE A 41 -0.80 -7.76 7.67
CA ILE A 41 -0.61 -9.19 7.96
C ILE A 41 0.62 -9.76 7.26
N ASN A 42 0.92 -9.34 6.03
CA ASN A 42 2.14 -9.76 5.33
C ASN A 42 3.41 -9.33 6.06
N GLN A 43 3.40 -8.15 6.69
CA GLN A 43 4.54 -7.63 7.45
C GLN A 43 4.71 -8.33 8.81
N ASN A 44 3.61 -8.66 9.48
CA ASN A 44 3.63 -9.12 10.87
C ASN A 44 3.31 -10.60 11.05
N ARG A 45 2.85 -11.29 9.98
CA ARG A 45 2.41 -12.71 9.97
C ARG A 45 1.23 -13.04 10.90
N HIS A 46 1.08 -12.33 11.99
CA HIS A 46 -0.05 -12.42 12.93
C HIS A 46 -0.23 -11.09 13.66
N LEU A 47 -1.47 -10.67 13.82
CA LEU A 47 -1.86 -9.47 14.58
C LEU A 47 -3.17 -9.71 15.32
N ASP A 48 -3.31 -9.08 16.48
CA ASP A 48 -4.60 -8.96 17.15
C ASP A 48 -5.53 -8.06 16.30
N GLU A 49 -6.79 -8.44 16.18
CA GLU A 49 -7.77 -7.71 15.37
C GLU A 49 -7.92 -6.24 15.81
N ARG A 50 -7.81 -5.98 17.12
CA ARG A 50 -7.78 -4.63 17.66
C ARG A 50 -6.62 -3.80 17.09
N ARG A 51 -5.41 -4.38 17.03
CA ARG A 51 -4.24 -3.70 16.44
C ARG A 51 -4.38 -3.44 14.96
N VAL A 52 -5.04 -4.35 14.24
CA VAL A 52 -5.36 -4.13 12.82
C VAL A 52 -6.29 -2.94 12.68
N ASN A 53 -7.35 -2.84 13.49
CA ASN A 53 -8.26 -1.70 13.46
C ASN A 53 -7.56 -0.37 13.80
N GLU A 54 -6.74 -0.34 14.85
CA GLU A 54 -5.96 0.85 15.25
C GLU A 54 -5.04 1.32 14.09
N ALA A 55 -4.32 0.39 13.47
CA ALA A 55 -3.43 0.69 12.34
C ALA A 55 -4.22 1.15 11.10
N VAL A 56 -5.35 0.50 10.80
CA VAL A 56 -6.21 0.88 9.67
C VAL A 56 -6.72 2.30 9.85
N VAL A 57 -7.26 2.66 11.01
CA VAL A 57 -7.77 4.01 11.27
C VAL A 57 -6.67 5.07 11.07
N GLY A 58 -5.47 4.81 11.60
CA GLY A 58 -4.35 5.76 11.47
C GLY A 58 -3.83 5.90 10.03
N ILE A 59 -3.67 4.78 9.32
CA ILE A 59 -3.06 4.80 7.97
C ILE A 59 -4.08 5.19 6.90
N TYR A 60 -5.33 4.75 7.01
CA TYR A 60 -6.38 5.04 6.03
C TYR A 60 -6.63 6.53 5.87
N GLY A 61 -6.63 7.27 7.00
CA GLY A 61 -6.75 8.73 6.97
C GLY A 61 -5.61 9.41 6.20
N LEU A 62 -4.37 8.93 6.35
CA LEU A 62 -3.22 9.43 5.58
C LEU A 62 -3.39 9.17 4.07
N MET A 63 -3.86 7.99 3.69
CA MET A 63 -4.09 7.66 2.29
C MET A 63 -5.26 8.43 1.67
N ALA A 64 -6.22 8.89 2.47
CA ALA A 64 -7.36 9.67 2.00
C ALA A 64 -6.93 11.00 1.35
N THR A 65 -5.73 11.48 1.64
CA THR A 65 -5.15 12.66 1.00
C THR A 65 -4.75 12.40 -0.46
N GLU A 66 -4.44 11.16 -0.83
CA GLU A 66 -4.02 10.77 -2.19
C GLU A 66 -5.11 10.00 -2.94
N LEU A 67 -5.92 9.22 -2.23
CA LEU A 67 -6.97 8.38 -2.79
C LEU A 67 -8.35 8.90 -2.41
N PHE A 68 -9.30 8.83 -3.35
CA PHE A 68 -10.72 9.11 -3.08
C PHE A 68 -11.33 7.94 -2.29
N LEU A 69 -11.04 7.87 -0.99
CA LEU A 69 -11.50 6.80 -0.14
C LEU A 69 -12.96 7.00 0.30
N ARG A 70 -13.68 5.88 0.41
CA ARG A 70 -15.13 5.89 0.62
C ARG A 70 -15.54 6.10 2.08
N TRP A 71 -14.75 5.55 3.03
CA TRP A 71 -15.19 5.39 4.41
C TRP A 71 -14.65 6.51 5.30
N SER A 72 -15.52 7.06 6.14
CA SER A 72 -15.12 7.99 7.21
C SER A 72 -14.42 7.24 8.36
N SER A 73 -13.71 7.98 9.21
CA SER A 73 -13.02 7.42 10.38
C SER A 73 -13.96 6.68 11.32
N ASP A 74 -15.21 7.15 11.46
CA ASP A 74 -16.21 6.55 12.34
C ASP A 74 -16.75 5.22 11.79
N GLU A 75 -16.81 5.07 10.47
CA GLU A 75 -17.27 3.86 9.80
C GLU A 75 -16.18 2.77 9.74
N LEU A 76 -14.90 3.17 9.75
CA LEU A 76 -13.78 2.26 9.54
C LEU A 76 -13.78 1.04 10.44
N PRO A 77 -14.02 1.11 11.76
CA PRO A 77 -13.98 -0.08 12.63
C PRO A 77 -14.98 -1.16 12.20
N ALA A 78 -16.21 -0.77 11.89
CA ALA A 78 -17.26 -1.70 11.47
C ALA A 78 -16.99 -2.31 10.09
N VAL A 79 -16.54 -1.45 9.15
CA VAL A 79 -16.19 -1.90 7.79
C VAL A 79 -14.95 -2.79 7.80
N THR A 80 -13.94 -2.46 8.60
CA THR A 80 -12.74 -3.28 8.77
C THR A 80 -13.07 -4.68 9.28
N ALA A 81 -13.92 -4.80 10.30
CA ALA A 81 -14.40 -6.09 10.78
C ALA A 81 -15.10 -6.90 9.68
N THR A 82 -15.97 -6.24 8.90
CA THR A 82 -16.66 -6.87 7.75
C THR A 82 -15.66 -7.37 6.69
N VAL A 83 -14.65 -6.56 6.35
CA VAL A 83 -13.62 -6.93 5.36
C VAL A 83 -12.76 -8.08 5.89
N ILE A 84 -12.38 -8.06 7.16
CA ILE A 84 -11.66 -9.18 7.81
C ILE A 84 -12.47 -10.48 7.69
N ASP A 85 -13.77 -10.45 7.99
CA ASP A 85 -14.65 -11.62 7.87
C ASP A 85 -14.74 -12.13 6.43
N VAL A 86 -14.74 -11.25 5.44
CA VAL A 86 -14.68 -11.64 4.02
C VAL A 86 -13.35 -12.30 3.69
N LEU A 87 -12.23 -11.75 4.14
CA LEU A 87 -10.90 -12.32 3.90
C LEU A 87 -10.73 -13.68 4.58
N VAL A 88 -11.27 -13.84 5.80
CA VAL A 88 -11.28 -15.13 6.50
C VAL A 88 -12.14 -16.17 5.77
N ARG A 89 -13.35 -15.81 5.31
CA ARG A 89 -14.21 -16.70 4.53
C ARG A 89 -13.58 -17.14 3.21
N ARG A 90 -12.74 -16.31 2.63
CA ARG A 90 -11.97 -16.64 1.41
C ARG A 90 -10.69 -17.42 1.68
N GLY A 91 -10.35 -17.69 2.94
CA GLY A 91 -9.11 -18.37 3.32
C GLY A 91 -7.86 -17.49 3.20
N LEU A 92 -8.01 -16.20 2.83
CA LEU A 92 -6.89 -15.25 2.73
C LEU A 92 -6.36 -14.82 4.09
N LEU A 93 -7.17 -14.96 5.14
CA LEU A 93 -6.77 -14.82 6.53
C LEU A 93 -7.28 -16.02 7.33
N LEU A 94 -6.55 -16.37 8.39
CA LEU A 94 -6.98 -17.36 9.36
C LEU A 94 -7.23 -16.65 10.71
N ARG A 95 -8.24 -17.09 11.44
CA ARG A 95 -8.53 -16.61 12.79
C ARG A 95 -8.21 -17.72 13.79
N SER A 96 -7.26 -17.45 14.70
CA SER A 96 -6.91 -18.40 15.76
C SER A 96 -8.00 -18.47 16.84
N SER A 97 -7.93 -19.50 17.68
CA SER A 97 -8.81 -19.64 18.87
C SER A 97 -8.69 -18.47 19.87
N SER A 98 -7.56 -17.76 19.86
CA SER A 98 -7.31 -16.57 20.66
C SER A 98 -7.79 -15.26 20.02
N GLY A 99 -8.44 -15.31 18.84
CA GLY A 99 -8.93 -14.12 18.13
C GLY A 99 -7.85 -13.37 17.35
N ARG A 100 -6.65 -13.95 17.18
CA ARG A 100 -5.60 -13.37 16.34
C ARG A 100 -5.85 -13.69 14.87
N LEU A 101 -5.54 -12.72 14.02
CA LEU A 101 -5.47 -12.89 12.58
C LEU A 101 -4.08 -13.40 12.18
N LEU A 102 -4.05 -14.40 11.31
CA LEU A 102 -2.85 -15.07 10.84
C LEU A 102 -2.83 -15.06 9.31
N ALA A 103 -1.63 -14.97 8.73
CA ALA A 103 -1.45 -15.25 7.33
C ALA A 103 -1.60 -16.78 7.08
N PRO A 104 -2.08 -17.19 5.89
CA PRO A 104 -2.03 -18.58 5.45
C PRO A 104 -0.60 -19.12 5.36
N GLU A 105 -0.46 -20.42 5.12
CA GLU A 105 0.85 -21.05 4.91
C GLU A 105 1.57 -20.43 3.70
N SER A 106 2.88 -20.22 3.83
CA SER A 106 3.67 -19.47 2.83
C SER A 106 3.72 -20.11 1.44
N ASN A 107 3.45 -21.40 1.34
CA ASN A 107 3.42 -22.20 0.11
C ASN A 107 2.00 -22.37 -0.45
N SER A 108 0.98 -21.79 0.18
CA SER A 108 -0.40 -21.88 -0.27
C SER A 108 -0.74 -20.84 -1.35
N GLN A 109 -1.76 -21.14 -2.14
CA GLN A 109 -2.31 -20.21 -3.12
C GLN A 109 -2.90 -18.97 -2.43
N GLU A 110 -3.58 -19.17 -1.31
CA GLU A 110 -4.20 -18.13 -0.51
C GLU A 110 -3.17 -17.11 0.01
N PHE A 111 -1.98 -17.58 0.40
CA PHE A 111 -0.89 -16.68 0.78
C PHE A 111 -0.37 -15.88 -0.41
N ALA A 112 -0.25 -16.50 -1.59
CA ALA A 112 0.16 -15.80 -2.80
C ALA A 112 -0.87 -14.71 -3.19
N GLU A 113 -2.17 -15.00 -3.06
CA GLU A 113 -3.25 -14.04 -3.30
C GLU A 113 -3.24 -12.91 -2.27
N LEU A 114 -3.08 -13.22 -0.98
CA LEU A 114 -2.96 -12.22 0.08
C LEU A 114 -1.77 -11.29 -0.15
N ARG A 115 -0.62 -11.85 -0.57
CA ARG A 115 0.57 -11.08 -0.90
C ARG A 115 0.32 -10.17 -2.09
N LEU A 116 -0.28 -10.69 -3.16
CA LEU A 116 -0.61 -9.90 -4.34
C LEU A 116 -1.57 -8.74 -4.00
N LEU A 117 -2.56 -8.99 -3.15
CA LEU A 117 -3.48 -7.96 -2.68
C LEU A 117 -2.73 -6.85 -1.93
N GLY A 118 -1.82 -7.19 -1.03
CA GLY A 118 -0.99 -6.20 -0.31
C GLY A 118 -0.08 -5.40 -1.25
N GLU A 119 0.53 -6.04 -2.25
CA GLU A 119 1.39 -5.38 -3.23
C GLU A 119 0.68 -4.28 -4.04
N THR A 120 -0.66 -4.34 -4.18
CA THR A 120 -1.41 -3.28 -4.88
C THR A 120 -1.32 -1.92 -4.20
N LEU A 121 -1.20 -1.88 -2.87
CA LEU A 121 -1.14 -0.63 -2.09
C LEU A 121 0.28 -0.26 -1.65
N ARG A 122 1.20 -1.21 -1.69
CA ARG A 122 2.57 -1.05 -1.20
C ARG A 122 3.28 0.22 -1.70
N PRO A 123 3.25 0.58 -3.01
CA PRO A 123 3.94 1.77 -3.48
C PRO A 123 3.44 3.07 -2.84
N ILE A 124 2.15 3.16 -2.54
CA ILE A 124 1.56 4.31 -1.85
C ILE A 124 2.04 4.38 -0.41
N LEU A 125 1.95 3.27 0.32
CA LEU A 125 2.41 3.19 1.72
C LEU A 125 3.90 3.50 1.85
N GLU A 126 4.72 3.03 0.93
CA GLU A 126 6.16 3.31 0.92
C GLU A 126 6.48 4.78 0.67
N ARG A 127 5.74 5.46 -0.22
CA ARG A 127 5.89 6.92 -0.42
C ARG A 127 5.53 7.69 0.85
N HIS A 128 4.42 7.36 1.51
CA HIS A 128 4.04 7.98 2.77
C HIS A 128 5.10 7.75 3.85
N PHE A 129 5.54 6.49 4.00
CA PHE A 129 6.58 6.13 4.97
C PHE A 129 7.89 6.88 4.74
N LEU A 130 8.34 6.97 3.47
CA LEU A 130 9.55 7.70 3.10
C LEU A 130 9.42 9.19 3.44
N THR A 131 8.31 9.81 3.07
CA THR A 131 8.06 11.23 3.33
C THR A 131 8.04 11.52 4.83
N LEU A 132 7.29 10.73 5.60
CA LEU A 132 7.19 10.89 7.05
C LEU A 132 8.53 10.62 7.76
N SER A 133 9.30 9.63 7.28
CA SER A 133 10.64 9.33 7.81
C SER A 133 11.62 10.47 7.59
N LEU A 134 11.59 11.12 6.42
CA LEU A 134 12.42 12.30 6.14
C LEU A 134 12.00 13.49 7.00
N LEU A 135 10.69 13.73 7.16
CA LEU A 135 10.16 14.78 8.05
C LEU A 135 10.62 14.56 9.48
N GLN A 136 10.52 13.35 9.99
CA GLN A 136 11.00 12.98 11.32
C GLN A 136 12.51 13.15 11.47
N HIS A 137 13.27 12.74 10.46
CA HIS A 137 14.75 12.86 10.46
C HIS A 137 15.22 14.31 10.50
N TYR A 138 14.62 15.19 9.70
CA TYR A 138 15.03 16.59 9.65
C TYR A 138 14.51 17.40 10.83
N GLY A 139 13.35 17.07 11.37
CA GLY A 139 12.66 17.84 12.39
C GLY A 139 11.97 19.08 11.84
N THR A 140 11.16 19.72 12.68
CA THR A 140 10.30 20.83 12.31
C THR A 140 11.10 22.08 11.91
N GLY A 141 10.74 22.70 10.78
CA GLY A 141 11.28 23.99 10.34
C GLY A 141 12.71 23.97 9.76
N ARG A 142 13.32 22.80 9.62
CA ARG A 142 14.71 22.68 9.13
C ARG A 142 14.84 22.47 7.61
N ARG A 143 13.74 22.18 6.94
CA ARG A 143 13.69 22.02 5.49
C ARG A 143 12.54 22.81 4.90
N THR A 144 12.74 23.38 3.73
CA THR A 144 11.64 23.94 2.96
C THR A 144 10.84 22.83 2.30
N ARG A 145 9.60 23.11 1.92
CA ARG A 145 8.76 22.20 1.14
C ARG A 145 9.51 21.68 -0.09
N ARG A 146 10.15 22.59 -0.84
CA ARG A 146 10.90 22.26 -2.06
C ARG A 146 12.08 21.35 -1.81
N ASP A 147 12.79 21.55 -0.70
CA ASP A 147 13.93 20.69 -0.33
C ASP A 147 13.42 19.28 0.00
N LEU A 148 12.33 19.17 0.77
CA LEU A 148 11.73 17.89 1.11
C LEU A 148 11.24 17.14 -0.13
N GLU A 149 10.55 17.83 -1.07
CA GLU A 149 10.12 17.24 -2.36
C GLU A 149 11.32 16.68 -3.16
N ASN A 150 12.43 17.42 -3.20
CA ASN A 150 13.64 16.99 -3.88
C ASN A 150 14.28 15.77 -3.19
N ASP A 151 14.38 15.80 -1.86
CA ASP A 151 14.97 14.72 -1.07
C ASP A 151 14.13 13.44 -1.19
N CYS A 152 12.79 13.54 -1.15
CA CYS A 152 11.88 12.42 -1.39
C CYS A 152 12.06 11.83 -2.79
N HIS A 153 12.09 12.67 -3.82
CA HIS A 153 12.28 12.23 -5.20
C HIS A 153 13.62 11.50 -5.40
N LEU A 154 14.72 12.07 -4.89
CA LEU A 154 16.05 11.48 -5.01
C LEU A 154 16.16 10.14 -4.26
N LEU A 155 15.61 10.08 -3.05
CA LEU A 155 15.64 8.85 -2.24
C LEU A 155 14.75 7.77 -2.86
N ALA A 156 13.55 8.13 -3.31
CA ALA A 156 12.66 7.20 -4.01
C ALA A 156 13.29 6.65 -5.29
N GLY A 157 13.97 7.50 -6.09
CA GLY A 157 14.70 7.06 -7.26
C GLY A 157 15.81 6.04 -6.95
N ARG A 158 16.55 6.24 -5.85
CA ARG A 158 17.55 5.27 -5.38
C ARG A 158 16.92 3.96 -4.92
N LEU A 159 15.82 4.01 -4.17
CA LEU A 159 15.11 2.83 -3.72
C LEU A 159 14.50 2.06 -4.89
N ALA A 160 13.95 2.75 -5.89
CA ALA A 160 13.44 2.13 -7.09
C ALA A 160 14.49 1.31 -7.84
N LEU A 161 15.72 1.82 -7.92
CA LEU A 161 16.85 1.09 -8.53
C LEU A 161 17.31 -0.12 -7.70
N LEU A 162 17.22 -0.04 -6.37
CA LEU A 162 17.70 -1.12 -5.49
C LEU A 162 16.69 -2.27 -5.34
N TYR A 163 15.40 -1.96 -5.40
CA TYR A 163 14.31 -2.90 -5.10
C TYR A 163 13.44 -3.24 -6.29
N ASP A 164 13.87 -2.88 -7.51
CA ASP A 164 13.16 -3.17 -8.76
C ASP A 164 11.68 -2.74 -8.73
N PHE A 165 11.42 -1.56 -8.17
CA PHE A 165 10.08 -0.96 -8.22
C PHE A 165 9.74 -0.56 -9.66
N ASN A 166 9.09 -1.46 -10.36
CA ASN A 166 8.71 -1.33 -11.78
C ASN A 166 7.60 -0.28 -12.04
N THR A 167 7.39 0.67 -11.13
CA THR A 167 6.41 1.73 -11.32
C THR A 167 7.14 3.06 -11.52
N SER A 168 7.13 3.57 -12.76
CA SER A 168 7.65 4.91 -13.09
C SER A 168 7.09 6.00 -12.18
N GLU A 169 5.88 5.82 -11.66
CA GLU A 169 5.18 6.73 -10.77
C GLU A 169 5.73 6.77 -9.33
N TYR A 170 6.48 5.72 -8.90
CA TYR A 170 6.95 5.62 -7.52
C TYR A 170 7.88 6.78 -7.13
N ALA A 171 8.77 7.15 -8.03
CA ALA A 171 9.74 8.23 -7.81
C ALA A 171 9.33 9.56 -8.46
N GLU A 172 8.13 9.70 -8.98
CA GLU A 172 7.69 10.90 -9.68
C GLU A 172 7.58 12.09 -8.72
N LYS A 173 8.28 13.19 -9.02
CA LYS A 173 8.33 14.38 -8.17
C LYS A 173 6.95 15.01 -7.96
N ALA A 174 6.10 15.01 -8.98
CA ALA A 174 4.75 15.56 -8.89
C ALA A 174 3.91 14.87 -7.82
N THR A 175 4.06 13.55 -7.67
CA THR A 175 3.36 12.75 -6.66
C THR A 175 3.79 13.15 -5.25
N PHE A 176 5.10 13.36 -5.01
CA PHE A 176 5.59 13.84 -3.71
C PHE A 176 5.14 15.27 -3.42
N SER A 177 5.10 16.15 -4.44
CA SER A 177 4.60 17.51 -4.28
C SER A 177 3.13 17.54 -3.84
N ALA A 178 2.29 16.70 -4.44
CA ALA A 178 0.89 16.56 -4.06
C ALA A 178 0.76 15.98 -2.64
N LEU A 179 1.48 14.91 -2.31
CA LEU A 179 1.47 14.29 -0.99
C LEU A 179 1.89 15.27 0.12
N ILE A 180 3.01 15.98 -0.07
CA ILE A 180 3.52 16.94 0.91
C ILE A 180 2.55 18.14 1.04
N GLY A 181 1.94 18.59 -0.07
CA GLY A 181 0.89 19.60 -0.04
C GLY A 181 -0.27 19.21 0.85
N ASN A 182 -0.81 18.03 0.63
CA ASN A 182 -1.93 17.48 1.40
C ASN A 182 -1.59 17.29 2.90
N LEU A 183 -0.36 16.87 3.21
CA LEU A 183 0.10 16.71 4.61
C LEU A 183 0.25 18.05 5.35
N ILE A 184 0.45 19.18 4.64
CA ILE A 184 0.53 20.52 5.24
C ILE A 184 -0.86 21.08 5.50
N GLU A 185 -1.85 20.71 4.69
CA GLU A 185 -3.24 21.19 4.78
C GLU A 185 -4.09 20.40 5.78
N ALA A 186 -3.66 19.17 6.16
CA ALA A 186 -4.33 18.28 7.10
C ALA A 186 -3.99 18.62 8.55
#